data_de48ab8036ebe19d7b3a7af20b038f40
#
_entry.id   de48ab8036ebe19d7b3a7af20b038f40
#
_cell.length_a   1.000
_cell.length_b   1.000
_cell.length_c   1.000
_cell.angle_alpha   90.00
_cell.angle_beta   90.00
_cell.angle_gamma   90.00
#
_symmetry.space_group_name_H-M   'P 1'
#
loop_
_entity.id
_entity.type
_entity.pdbx_description
1 polymer ?
#
loop_
_entity_poly.entity_id
_entity_poly.type
_entity_poly.pdbx_seq_one_letter_code
_entity_poly.pdbx_strand_id
1 'polypeptide(L)'
;MIELINFSKSYEKNLFAVKNICLKAEKGQITGLLGLNGAGKTTIIKAITGNHFATSGKILMQDENGVKFNIEEDIEKAKKLTGYVPEQIIFPERLKVEEYLRLVKMQFSVSEEDFEKTIFLCGLSEVLSKKIGTLSKGFRERLGFAQALIHSPENIVLDEPVNGLDPAQIIQMRKLIKKIAETRTVLISTHLMQEVEALCTKIYILHNGAIAMEGTEKEILEKTGSENIEKAFLKATGKESDEKLY
;
A
#
# COMPACT_ATOMS: atom_id res chain seq x y z
N MET A 1 12.06 2.88 -4.64
CA MET A 1 11.82 4.05 -3.76
C MET A 1 10.68 4.88 -4.31
N ILE A 2 9.81 5.37 -3.41
CA ILE A 2 8.72 6.33 -3.69
C ILE A 2 8.95 7.57 -2.82
N GLU A 3 8.89 8.78 -3.39
CA GLU A 3 9.12 10.02 -2.64
C GLU A 3 8.12 11.10 -3.09
N LEU A 4 7.32 11.60 -2.17
CA LEU A 4 6.41 12.74 -2.37
C LEU A 4 7.10 13.99 -1.84
N ILE A 5 7.13 15.05 -2.64
CA ILE A 5 7.75 16.34 -2.29
C ILE A 5 6.70 17.45 -2.42
N ASN A 6 6.28 17.98 -1.27
CA ASN A 6 5.26 19.04 -1.17
C ASN A 6 3.99 18.71 -1.97
N PHE A 7 3.65 17.41 -2.03
CA PHE A 7 2.52 16.93 -2.81
C PHE A 7 1.20 17.47 -2.24
N SER A 8 0.38 18.03 -3.12
CA SER A 8 -0.96 18.47 -2.77
C SER A 8 -1.95 18.05 -3.85
N LYS A 9 -3.16 17.65 -3.45
CA LYS A 9 -4.25 17.30 -4.34
C LYS A 9 -5.55 17.96 -3.93
N SER A 10 -6.14 18.67 -4.86
CA SER A 10 -7.49 19.23 -4.78
C SER A 10 -8.36 18.60 -5.87
N TYR A 11 -9.59 18.27 -5.54
CA TYR A 11 -10.61 17.84 -6.51
C TYR A 11 -11.55 18.97 -6.89
N GLU A 12 -11.67 19.96 -6.01
CA GLU A 12 -12.50 21.14 -6.23
C GLU A 12 -11.68 22.41 -5.92
N LYS A 13 -12.09 23.54 -6.50
CA LYS A 13 -11.39 24.80 -6.30
C LYS A 13 -11.29 25.14 -4.80
N ASN A 14 -10.07 25.25 -4.28
CA ASN A 14 -9.73 25.55 -2.89
C ASN A 14 -10.06 24.46 -1.85
N LEU A 15 -10.52 23.26 -2.24
CA LEU A 15 -10.75 22.15 -1.32
C LEU A 15 -9.67 21.09 -1.51
N PHE A 16 -8.65 21.11 -0.68
CA PHE A 16 -7.57 20.15 -0.71
C PHE A 16 -7.95 18.87 0.03
N ALA A 17 -7.88 17.75 -0.66
CA ALA A 17 -7.97 16.43 -0.04
C ALA A 17 -6.68 16.09 0.73
N VAL A 18 -5.53 16.54 0.22
CA VAL A 18 -4.22 16.48 0.90
C VAL A 18 -3.40 17.71 0.53
N LYS A 19 -2.58 18.20 1.47
CA LYS A 19 -1.81 19.43 1.31
C LYS A 19 -0.39 19.29 1.86
N ASN A 20 0.60 19.66 1.05
CA ASN A 20 2.03 19.68 1.41
C ASN A 20 2.53 18.37 2.01
N ILE A 21 2.15 17.24 1.42
CA ILE A 21 2.61 15.93 1.87
C ILE A 21 4.07 15.73 1.43
N CYS A 22 4.94 15.46 2.41
CA CYS A 22 6.29 14.95 2.20
C CYS A 22 6.34 13.54 2.79
N LEU A 23 6.62 12.54 1.96
CA LEU A 23 6.66 11.13 2.35
C LEU A 23 7.76 10.43 1.57
N LYS A 24 8.48 9.53 2.22
CA LYS A 24 9.50 8.71 1.57
C LYS A 24 9.36 7.25 2.00
N ALA A 25 9.21 6.35 1.03
CA ALA A 25 9.26 4.92 1.21
C ALA A 25 10.48 4.34 0.49
N GLU A 26 11.28 3.57 1.20
CA GLU A 26 12.56 3.05 0.73
C GLU A 26 12.53 1.53 0.53
N LYS A 27 13.45 1.02 -0.28
CA LYS A 27 13.61 -0.43 -0.52
C LYS A 27 14.04 -1.13 0.77
N GLY A 28 13.49 -2.31 1.01
CA GLY A 28 13.77 -3.07 2.24
C GLY A 28 12.97 -2.59 3.46
N GLN A 29 12.05 -1.65 3.27
CA GLN A 29 11.23 -1.08 4.34
C GLN A 29 9.74 -1.26 4.06
N ILE A 30 8.96 -1.35 5.13
CA ILE A 30 7.51 -1.26 5.10
C ILE A 30 7.12 0.10 5.67
N THR A 31 6.65 0.98 4.80
CA THR A 31 6.19 2.32 5.18
C THR A 31 4.68 2.31 5.38
N GLY A 32 4.21 2.67 6.58
CA GLY A 32 2.81 2.75 6.93
C GLY A 32 2.25 4.16 6.76
N LEU A 33 1.13 4.29 6.07
CA LEU A 33 0.32 5.50 6.01
C LEU A 33 -0.91 5.28 6.90
N LEU A 34 -0.81 5.68 8.16
CA LEU A 34 -1.84 5.53 9.18
C LEU A 34 -2.79 6.72 9.19
N GLY A 35 -4.08 6.49 9.20
CA GLY A 35 -5.07 7.57 9.31
C GLY A 35 -6.49 7.03 9.27
N LEU A 36 -7.43 7.77 9.84
CA LEU A 36 -8.86 7.43 9.78
C LEU A 36 -9.42 7.55 8.35
N ASN A 37 -10.64 7.07 8.17
CA ASN A 37 -11.34 7.25 6.90
C ASN A 37 -11.52 8.75 6.61
N GLY A 38 -11.29 9.14 5.34
CA GLY A 38 -11.32 10.55 4.94
C GLY A 38 -10.02 11.33 5.21
N ALA A 39 -9.01 10.78 5.88
CA ALA A 39 -7.74 11.47 6.15
C ALA A 39 -6.92 11.82 4.88
N GLY A 40 -7.21 11.18 3.73
CA GLY A 40 -6.52 11.43 2.46
C GLY A 40 -5.62 10.27 1.98
N LYS A 41 -5.61 9.11 2.68
CA LYS A 41 -4.78 7.95 2.33
C LYS A 41 -4.98 7.50 0.88
N THR A 42 -6.22 7.23 0.49
CA THR A 42 -6.57 6.78 -0.87
C THR A 42 -6.22 7.83 -1.94
N THR A 43 -6.27 9.13 -1.62
CA THR A 43 -5.82 10.19 -2.53
C THR A 43 -4.32 10.09 -2.81
N ILE A 44 -3.50 9.87 -1.77
CA ILE A 44 -2.06 9.68 -1.89
C ILE A 44 -1.76 8.41 -2.71
N ILE A 45 -2.41 7.29 -2.40
CA ILE A 45 -2.24 6.03 -3.11
C ILE A 45 -2.59 6.16 -4.59
N LYS A 46 -3.75 6.73 -4.90
CA LYS A 46 -4.17 6.95 -6.30
C LYS A 46 -3.21 7.84 -7.08
N ALA A 47 -2.58 8.82 -6.43
CA ALA A 47 -1.55 9.63 -7.05
C ALA A 47 -0.27 8.83 -7.33
N ILE A 48 0.23 8.06 -6.35
CA ILE A 48 1.41 7.20 -6.50
C ILE A 48 1.22 6.16 -7.61
N THR A 49 0.01 5.60 -7.72
CA THR A 49 -0.32 4.58 -8.74
C THR A 49 -0.68 5.17 -10.11
N GLY A 50 -0.52 6.49 -10.28
CA GLY A 50 -0.76 7.17 -11.56
C GLY A 50 -2.22 7.31 -11.97
N ASN A 51 -3.16 7.17 -11.02
CA ASN A 51 -4.59 7.37 -11.27
C ASN A 51 -5.01 8.84 -11.13
N HIS A 52 -4.17 9.67 -10.50
CA HIS A 52 -4.38 11.11 -10.33
C HIS A 52 -3.07 11.86 -10.47
N PHE A 53 -3.12 13.05 -11.05
CA PHE A 53 -2.01 14.00 -11.09
C PHE A 53 -2.00 14.90 -9.86
N ALA A 54 -0.83 15.39 -9.48
CA ALA A 54 -0.69 16.39 -8.44
C ALA A 54 -1.38 17.70 -8.81
N THR A 55 -1.95 18.41 -7.85
CA THR A 55 -2.33 19.83 -8.03
C THR A 55 -1.09 20.71 -7.86
N SER A 56 -0.18 20.33 -6.95
CA SER A 56 1.14 20.93 -6.80
C SER A 56 2.11 19.94 -6.14
N GLY A 57 3.40 20.23 -6.21
CA GLY A 57 4.45 19.31 -5.77
C GLY A 57 4.77 18.26 -6.82
N LYS A 58 5.42 17.16 -6.42
CA LYS A 58 5.80 16.07 -7.33
C LYS A 58 5.91 14.75 -6.61
N ILE A 59 5.80 13.66 -7.37
CA ILE A 59 6.02 12.29 -6.91
C ILE A 59 7.19 11.72 -7.70
N LEU A 60 8.26 11.35 -7.00
CA LEU A 60 9.44 10.75 -7.61
C LEU A 60 9.44 9.24 -7.34
N MET A 61 9.79 8.49 -8.36
CA MET A 61 10.17 7.07 -8.26
C MET A 61 11.61 6.89 -8.69
N GLN A 62 12.21 5.81 -8.22
CA GLN A 62 13.55 5.40 -8.61
C GLN A 62 13.45 4.09 -9.39
N ASP A 63 14.11 4.02 -10.54
CA ASP A 63 14.19 2.81 -11.34
C ASP A 63 15.27 1.84 -10.83
N GLU A 64 15.41 0.71 -11.50
CA GLU A 64 16.39 -0.33 -11.21
C GLU A 64 17.85 0.15 -11.28
N ASN A 65 18.11 1.18 -12.08
CA ASN A 65 19.43 1.81 -12.24
C ASN A 65 19.69 2.92 -11.20
N GLY A 66 18.75 3.16 -10.30
CA GLY A 66 18.87 4.20 -9.29
C GLY A 66 18.50 5.61 -9.78
N VAL A 67 18.03 5.75 -11.03
CA VAL A 67 17.64 7.04 -11.61
C VAL A 67 16.27 7.46 -11.12
N LYS A 68 16.21 8.64 -10.51
CA LYS A 68 14.93 9.24 -10.07
C LYS A 68 14.24 9.94 -11.24
N PHE A 69 12.93 9.76 -11.34
CA PHE A 69 12.08 10.46 -12.31
C PHE A 69 10.76 10.86 -11.67
N ASN A 70 10.11 11.89 -12.19
CA ASN A 70 8.77 12.27 -11.80
C ASN A 70 7.76 11.35 -12.51
N ILE A 71 6.83 10.76 -11.77
CA ILE A 71 5.86 9.80 -12.32
C ILE A 71 4.96 10.45 -13.40
N GLU A 72 4.74 11.75 -13.33
CA GLU A 72 3.91 12.47 -14.31
C GLU A 72 4.63 12.65 -15.66
N GLU A 73 5.95 12.55 -15.70
CA GLU A 73 6.77 12.61 -16.93
C GLU A 73 6.80 11.27 -17.67
N ASP A 74 6.68 10.15 -16.92
CA ASP A 74 6.67 8.80 -17.50
C ASP A 74 5.76 7.86 -16.68
N ILE A 75 4.47 7.98 -16.94
CA ILE A 75 3.44 7.23 -16.19
C ILE A 75 3.47 5.73 -16.51
N GLU A 76 3.84 5.37 -17.74
CA GLU A 76 3.95 3.98 -18.16
C GLU A 76 5.11 3.28 -17.42
N LYS A 77 6.24 3.94 -17.29
CA LYS A 77 7.37 3.47 -16.50
C LYS A 77 6.99 3.34 -15.02
N ALA A 78 6.32 4.35 -14.47
CA ALA A 78 5.85 4.32 -13.08
C ALA A 78 4.92 3.13 -12.81
N LYS A 79 3.97 2.84 -13.71
CA LYS A 79 3.06 1.68 -13.61
C LYS A 79 3.80 0.34 -13.72
N LYS A 80 4.80 0.22 -14.59
CA LYS A 80 5.63 -0.98 -14.69
C LYS A 80 6.46 -1.25 -13.43
N LEU A 81 6.88 -0.20 -12.75
CA LEU A 81 7.64 -0.30 -11.50
C LEU A 81 6.78 -0.45 -10.25
N THR A 82 5.44 -0.42 -10.37
CA THR A 82 4.53 -0.41 -9.22
C THR A 82 3.48 -1.50 -9.33
N GLY A 83 3.46 -2.40 -8.36
CA GLY A 83 2.35 -3.30 -8.10
C GLY A 83 1.36 -2.66 -7.12
N TYR A 84 0.07 -2.74 -7.42
CA TYR A 84 -0.96 -2.15 -6.59
C TYR A 84 -2.04 -3.16 -6.22
N VAL A 85 -2.34 -3.22 -4.92
CA VAL A 85 -3.46 -3.99 -4.37
C VAL A 85 -4.46 -3.00 -3.77
N PRO A 86 -5.60 -2.75 -4.42
CA PRO A 86 -6.64 -1.87 -3.89
C PRO A 86 -7.41 -2.52 -2.74
N GLU A 87 -8.04 -1.72 -1.89
CA GLU A 87 -8.91 -2.19 -0.79
C GLU A 87 -10.02 -3.13 -1.29
N GLN A 88 -10.61 -2.82 -2.44
CA GLN A 88 -11.62 -3.68 -3.07
C GLN A 88 -11.11 -4.15 -4.43
N ILE A 89 -10.90 -5.46 -4.54
CA ILE A 89 -10.42 -6.08 -5.77
C ILE A 89 -11.60 -6.68 -6.52
N ILE A 90 -11.83 -6.17 -7.73
CA ILE A 90 -12.86 -6.69 -8.65
C ILE A 90 -12.19 -7.62 -9.64
N PHE A 91 -12.63 -8.88 -9.63
CA PHE A 91 -12.12 -9.91 -10.53
C PHE A 91 -13.19 -10.42 -11.49
N PRO A 92 -12.81 -10.95 -12.66
CA PRO A 92 -13.70 -11.67 -13.55
C PRO A 92 -14.05 -13.04 -12.96
N GLU A 93 -15.13 -13.13 -12.21
CA GLU A 93 -15.50 -14.27 -11.36
C GLU A 93 -15.68 -15.61 -12.12
N ARG A 94 -15.95 -15.55 -13.44
CA ARG A 94 -16.14 -16.74 -14.29
C ARG A 94 -14.85 -17.41 -14.72
N LEU A 95 -13.74 -16.68 -14.71
CA LEU A 95 -12.42 -17.21 -15.08
C LEU A 95 -11.86 -18.08 -13.96
N LYS A 96 -11.03 -19.06 -14.33
CA LYS A 96 -10.15 -19.73 -13.38
C LYS A 96 -9.01 -18.81 -12.94
N VAL A 97 -8.46 -19.07 -11.76
CA VAL A 97 -7.31 -18.33 -11.23
C VAL A 97 -6.14 -18.33 -12.23
N GLU A 98 -5.81 -19.51 -12.76
CA GLU A 98 -4.73 -19.65 -13.73
C GLU A 98 -5.01 -18.88 -15.02
N GLU A 99 -6.23 -18.98 -15.57
CA GLU A 99 -6.61 -18.26 -16.80
C GLU A 99 -6.42 -16.75 -16.63
N TYR A 100 -6.88 -16.23 -15.50
CA TYR A 100 -6.73 -14.80 -15.19
C TYR A 100 -5.27 -14.38 -15.05
N LEU A 101 -4.48 -15.11 -14.25
CA LEU A 101 -3.07 -14.78 -14.06
C LEU A 101 -2.25 -14.91 -15.34
N ARG A 102 -2.59 -15.87 -16.23
CA ARG A 102 -1.96 -15.96 -17.56
C ARG A 102 -2.27 -14.76 -18.45
N LEU A 103 -3.47 -14.17 -18.37
CA LEU A 103 -3.78 -12.92 -19.08
C LEU A 103 -2.91 -11.77 -18.56
N VAL A 104 -2.77 -11.64 -17.24
CA VAL A 104 -1.89 -10.62 -16.63
C VAL A 104 -0.43 -10.86 -17.03
N LYS A 105 0.04 -12.12 -16.99
CA LYS A 105 1.38 -12.52 -17.44
C LYS A 105 1.66 -12.06 -18.88
N MET A 106 0.71 -12.28 -19.80
CA MET A 106 0.85 -11.89 -21.21
C MET A 106 0.99 -10.37 -21.38
N GLN A 107 0.23 -9.59 -20.61
CA GLN A 107 0.28 -8.13 -20.65
C GLN A 107 1.69 -7.57 -20.33
N PHE A 108 2.42 -8.22 -19.44
CA PHE A 108 3.74 -7.78 -18.98
C PHE A 108 4.89 -8.62 -19.57
N SER A 109 4.63 -9.57 -20.46
CA SER A 109 5.63 -10.46 -21.06
C SER A 109 6.50 -11.19 -20.02
N VAL A 110 5.88 -11.65 -18.93
CA VAL A 110 6.56 -12.32 -17.82
C VAL A 110 7.00 -13.74 -18.21
N SER A 111 8.16 -14.19 -17.74
CA SER A 111 8.65 -15.56 -17.94
C SER A 111 7.77 -16.62 -17.26
N GLU A 112 7.85 -17.89 -17.69
CA GLU A 112 7.14 -18.97 -16.98
C GLU A 112 7.70 -19.17 -15.58
N GLU A 113 9.00 -19.06 -15.42
CA GLU A 113 9.68 -19.22 -14.14
C GLU A 113 9.22 -18.16 -13.10
N ASP A 114 9.12 -16.89 -13.50
CA ASP A 114 8.66 -15.81 -12.59
C ASP A 114 7.17 -15.92 -12.30
N PHE A 115 6.40 -16.42 -13.27
CA PHE A 115 4.98 -16.74 -13.08
C PHE A 115 4.79 -17.81 -11.99
N GLU A 116 5.51 -18.93 -12.09
CA GLU A 116 5.44 -20.01 -11.11
C GLU A 116 5.94 -19.58 -9.73
N LYS A 117 7.03 -18.81 -9.67
CA LYS A 117 7.54 -18.23 -8.43
C LYS A 117 6.48 -17.36 -7.74
N THR A 118 5.76 -16.54 -8.51
CA THR A 118 4.72 -15.66 -7.97
C THR A 118 3.54 -16.44 -7.44
N ILE A 119 3.08 -17.48 -8.16
CA ILE A 119 2.02 -18.38 -7.71
C ILE A 119 2.40 -19.04 -6.38
N PHE A 120 3.62 -19.58 -6.31
CA PHE A 120 4.12 -20.23 -5.10
C PHE A 120 4.23 -19.25 -3.93
N LEU A 121 4.79 -18.06 -4.16
CA LEU A 121 4.94 -17.00 -3.14
C LEU A 121 3.58 -16.60 -2.55
N CYS A 122 2.55 -16.46 -3.40
CA CYS A 122 1.21 -16.08 -2.98
C CYS A 122 0.37 -17.25 -2.46
N GLY A 123 0.89 -18.49 -2.50
CA GLY A 123 0.20 -19.69 -2.02
C GLY A 123 -1.09 -20.00 -2.80
N LEU A 124 -1.04 -19.91 -4.13
CA LEU A 124 -2.18 -20.11 -5.02
C LEU A 124 -2.20 -21.47 -5.72
N SER A 125 -1.16 -22.30 -5.55
CA SER A 125 -0.99 -23.55 -6.31
C SER A 125 -2.21 -24.50 -6.24
N GLU A 126 -2.85 -24.59 -5.09
CA GLU A 126 -4.00 -25.49 -4.86
C GLU A 126 -5.35 -24.97 -5.42
N VAL A 127 -5.40 -23.70 -5.85
CA VAL A 127 -6.63 -23.05 -6.33
C VAL A 127 -6.56 -22.62 -7.79
N LEU A 128 -5.50 -22.91 -8.51
CA LEU A 128 -5.29 -22.48 -9.91
C LEU A 128 -6.43 -22.93 -10.84
N SER A 129 -6.97 -24.13 -10.65
CA SER A 129 -8.08 -24.68 -11.44
C SER A 129 -9.46 -24.19 -11.01
N LYS A 130 -9.58 -23.51 -9.85
CA LYS A 130 -10.86 -23.03 -9.32
C LYS A 130 -11.28 -21.73 -10.01
N LYS A 131 -12.60 -21.54 -10.14
CA LYS A 131 -13.16 -20.25 -10.58
C LYS A 131 -12.95 -19.20 -9.49
N ILE A 132 -12.59 -17.98 -9.89
CA ILE A 132 -12.33 -16.86 -8.97
C ILE A 132 -13.54 -16.58 -8.08
N GLY A 133 -14.76 -16.64 -8.62
CA GLY A 133 -15.98 -16.42 -7.86
C GLY A 133 -16.23 -17.43 -6.72
N THR A 134 -15.52 -18.58 -6.71
CA THR A 134 -15.64 -19.60 -5.66
C THR A 134 -14.56 -19.50 -4.58
N LEU A 135 -13.65 -18.54 -4.70
CA LEU A 135 -12.56 -18.34 -3.74
C LEU A 135 -13.06 -17.70 -2.44
N SER A 136 -12.47 -18.12 -1.32
CA SER A 136 -12.62 -17.40 -0.06
C SER A 136 -11.99 -15.99 -0.17
N LYS A 137 -12.35 -15.08 0.74
CA LYS A 137 -11.80 -13.74 0.78
C LYS A 137 -10.26 -13.76 0.83
N GLY A 138 -9.67 -14.59 1.68
CA GLY A 138 -8.21 -14.70 1.79
C GLY A 138 -7.52 -15.17 0.50
N PHE A 139 -8.13 -16.09 -0.26
CA PHE A 139 -7.59 -16.45 -1.58
C PHE A 139 -7.78 -15.36 -2.63
N ARG A 140 -8.85 -14.57 -2.56
CA ARG A 140 -9.03 -13.39 -3.43
C ARG A 140 -7.97 -12.32 -3.15
N GLU A 141 -7.66 -12.07 -1.87
CA GLU A 141 -6.57 -11.16 -1.50
C GLU A 141 -5.22 -11.68 -2.03
N ARG A 142 -4.88 -12.95 -1.84
CA ARG A 142 -3.67 -13.56 -2.40
C ARG A 142 -3.60 -13.48 -3.92
N LEU A 143 -4.72 -13.61 -4.61
CA LEU A 143 -4.82 -13.42 -6.05
C LEU A 143 -4.51 -11.96 -6.43
N GLY A 144 -4.99 -10.98 -5.65
CA GLY A 144 -4.65 -9.56 -5.82
C GLY A 144 -3.16 -9.30 -5.65
N PHE A 145 -2.55 -9.93 -4.64
CA PHE A 145 -1.08 -9.87 -4.48
C PHE A 145 -0.35 -10.50 -5.66
N ALA A 146 -0.79 -11.66 -6.14
CA ALA A 146 -0.18 -12.31 -7.30
C ALA A 146 -0.27 -11.42 -8.54
N GLN A 147 -1.42 -10.81 -8.81
CA GLN A 147 -1.60 -9.84 -9.90
C GLN A 147 -0.63 -8.67 -9.76
N ALA A 148 -0.48 -8.11 -8.56
CA ALA A 148 0.39 -6.96 -8.32
C ALA A 148 1.89 -7.31 -8.40
N LEU A 149 2.27 -8.57 -8.15
CA LEU A 149 3.65 -9.03 -8.07
C LEU A 149 4.18 -9.67 -9.37
N ILE A 150 3.29 -10.12 -10.25
CA ILE A 150 3.61 -10.99 -11.38
C ILE A 150 4.66 -10.41 -12.33
N HIS A 151 4.67 -9.09 -12.49
CA HIS A 151 5.63 -8.35 -13.33
C HIS A 151 6.87 -7.89 -12.57
N SER A 152 7.12 -8.45 -11.38
CA SER A 152 8.27 -8.18 -10.53
C SER A 152 8.56 -6.69 -10.26
N PRO A 153 7.56 -5.89 -9.85
CA PRO A 153 7.73 -4.46 -9.64
C PRO A 153 8.68 -4.15 -8.47
N GLU A 154 9.37 -2.99 -8.55
CA GLU A 154 10.24 -2.49 -7.47
C GLU A 154 9.46 -1.93 -6.27
N ASN A 155 8.25 -1.43 -6.51
CA ASN A 155 7.40 -0.81 -5.49
C ASN A 155 6.08 -1.56 -5.37
N ILE A 156 5.63 -1.79 -4.16
CA ILE A 156 4.33 -2.40 -3.86
C ILE A 156 3.53 -1.42 -3.01
N VAL A 157 2.33 -1.10 -3.48
CA VAL A 157 1.38 -0.22 -2.79
C VAL A 157 0.15 -1.04 -2.42
N LEU A 158 -0.16 -1.08 -1.13
CA LEU A 158 -1.23 -1.88 -0.54
C LEU A 158 -2.23 -0.97 0.16
N ASP A 159 -3.49 -1.00 -0.29
CA ASP A 159 -4.57 -0.21 0.32
C ASP A 159 -5.42 -1.13 1.21
N GLU A 160 -5.29 -0.98 2.55
CA GLU A 160 -6.02 -1.76 3.57
C GLU A 160 -5.91 -3.29 3.38
N PRO A 161 -4.71 -3.88 3.23
CA PRO A 161 -4.51 -5.24 2.70
C PRO A 161 -5.01 -6.38 3.58
N VAL A 162 -5.39 -6.10 4.83
CA VAL A 162 -5.88 -7.13 5.78
C VAL A 162 -7.31 -6.86 6.25
N ASN A 163 -7.95 -5.83 5.69
CA ASN A 163 -9.30 -5.45 6.10
C ASN A 163 -10.31 -6.59 5.88
N GLY A 164 -10.98 -7.01 6.98
CA GLY A 164 -12.00 -8.06 6.96
C GLY A 164 -11.50 -9.48 6.70
N LEU A 165 -10.21 -9.75 6.90
CA LEU A 165 -9.65 -11.10 6.97
C LEU A 165 -9.81 -11.66 8.39
N ASP A 166 -9.87 -12.99 8.51
CA ASP A 166 -9.82 -13.67 9.81
C ASP A 166 -8.38 -13.64 10.40
N PRO A 167 -8.21 -13.88 11.71
CA PRO A 167 -6.91 -13.80 12.37
C PRO A 167 -5.82 -14.70 11.75
N ALA A 168 -6.17 -15.90 11.28
CA ALA A 168 -5.20 -16.80 10.67
C ALA A 168 -4.74 -16.27 9.30
N GLN A 169 -5.66 -15.72 8.52
CA GLN A 169 -5.37 -15.09 7.24
C GLN A 169 -4.51 -13.82 7.42
N ILE A 170 -4.78 -13.00 8.44
CA ILE A 170 -3.97 -11.82 8.78
C ILE A 170 -2.51 -12.22 9.05
N ILE A 171 -2.27 -13.26 9.86
CA ILE A 171 -0.91 -13.74 10.15
C ILE A 171 -0.20 -14.17 8.86
N GLN A 172 -0.89 -14.87 7.97
CA GLN A 172 -0.30 -15.31 6.71
C GLN A 172 -0.02 -14.13 5.76
N MET A 173 -0.92 -13.14 5.72
CA MET A 173 -0.75 -11.95 4.92
C MET A 173 0.43 -11.10 5.41
N ARG A 174 0.57 -10.92 6.72
CA ARG A 174 1.73 -10.24 7.33
C ARG A 174 3.06 -10.90 6.95
N LYS A 175 3.10 -12.25 6.94
CA LYS A 175 4.29 -13.00 6.50
C LYS A 175 4.62 -12.74 5.03
N LEU A 176 3.60 -12.74 4.17
CA LEU A 176 3.76 -12.43 2.73
C LEU A 176 4.29 -11.02 2.53
N ILE A 177 3.69 -10.02 3.19
CA ILE A 177 4.12 -8.62 3.09
C ILE A 177 5.57 -8.44 3.56
N LYS A 178 5.96 -9.03 4.70
CA LYS A 178 7.35 -9.01 5.19
C LYS A 178 8.31 -9.63 4.18
N LYS A 179 7.94 -10.75 3.58
CA LYS A 179 8.76 -11.43 2.57
C LYS A 179 8.96 -10.57 1.31
N ILE A 180 7.90 -9.90 0.86
CA ILE A 180 7.96 -8.97 -0.27
C ILE A 180 8.88 -7.79 0.05
N ALA A 181 8.81 -7.25 1.26
CA ALA A 181 9.58 -6.08 1.67
C ALA A 181 11.10 -6.33 1.76
N GLU A 182 11.56 -7.58 1.89
CA GLU A 182 13.00 -7.91 1.91
C GLU A 182 13.75 -7.36 0.69
N THR A 183 13.08 -7.28 -0.46
CA THR A 183 13.70 -6.89 -1.73
C THR A 183 13.02 -5.72 -2.44
N ARG A 184 11.89 -5.25 -1.95
CA ARG A 184 11.05 -4.21 -2.57
C ARG A 184 10.75 -3.06 -1.63
N THR A 185 10.31 -1.95 -2.20
CA THR A 185 9.69 -0.86 -1.44
C THR A 185 8.22 -1.22 -1.19
N VAL A 186 7.77 -1.19 0.05
CA VAL A 186 6.37 -1.46 0.39
C VAL A 186 5.76 -0.24 1.08
N LEU A 187 4.65 0.25 0.53
CA LEU A 187 3.80 1.29 1.13
C LEU A 187 2.44 0.69 1.46
N ILE A 188 2.03 0.76 2.72
CA ILE A 188 0.74 0.26 3.19
C ILE A 188 -0.09 1.43 3.69
N SER A 189 -1.34 1.56 3.25
CA SER A 189 -2.32 2.37 3.95
C SER A 189 -3.12 1.51 4.92
N THR A 190 -3.39 2.04 6.10
CA THR A 190 -4.28 1.38 7.05
C THR A 190 -4.87 2.38 8.05
N HIS A 191 -6.01 2.02 8.64
CA HIS A 191 -6.57 2.68 9.81
C HIS A 191 -6.39 1.83 11.09
N LEU A 192 -5.80 0.63 10.96
CA LEU A 192 -5.61 -0.32 12.05
C LEU A 192 -4.21 -0.15 12.66
N MET A 193 -4.13 0.37 13.89
CA MET A 193 -2.88 0.59 14.63
C MET A 193 -2.08 -0.70 14.79
N GLN A 194 -2.75 -1.82 15.06
CA GLN A 194 -2.14 -3.15 15.20
C GLN A 194 -1.38 -3.61 13.93
N GLU A 195 -1.80 -3.17 12.74
CA GLU A 195 -1.08 -3.49 11.50
C GLU A 195 0.20 -2.67 11.38
N VAL A 196 0.14 -1.42 11.82
CA VAL A 196 1.31 -0.54 11.83
C VAL A 196 2.38 -1.09 12.77
N GLU A 197 2.02 -1.45 14.01
CA GLU A 197 2.93 -2.05 15.01
C GLU A 197 3.50 -3.38 14.53
N ALA A 198 2.69 -4.22 13.86
CA ALA A 198 3.12 -5.54 13.41
C ALA A 198 4.04 -5.54 12.17
N LEU A 199 3.92 -4.53 11.31
CA LEU A 199 4.53 -4.53 9.97
C LEU A 199 5.46 -3.35 9.70
N CYS A 200 5.12 -2.12 10.14
CA CYS A 200 5.76 -0.93 9.61
C CYS A 200 7.09 -0.63 10.30
N THR A 201 8.09 -0.31 9.49
CA THR A 201 9.40 0.16 9.96
C THR A 201 9.44 1.69 10.03
N LYS A 202 8.62 2.37 9.21
CA LYS A 202 8.42 3.81 9.23
C LYS A 202 6.92 4.10 9.12
N ILE A 203 6.43 5.10 9.85
CA ILE A 203 5.02 5.43 9.98
C ILE A 203 4.83 6.91 9.65
N TYR A 204 3.83 7.21 8.85
CA TYR A 204 3.29 8.55 8.63
C TYR A 204 1.86 8.61 9.14
N ILE A 205 1.61 9.41 10.15
CA ILE A 205 0.26 9.66 10.68
C ILE A 205 -0.37 10.78 9.87
N LEU A 206 -1.43 10.43 9.12
CA LEU A 206 -2.18 11.36 8.29
C LEU A 206 -3.47 11.79 8.99
N HIS A 207 -3.66 13.10 9.12
CA HIS A 207 -4.87 13.69 9.68
C HIS A 207 -5.30 14.91 8.88
N ASN A 208 -6.59 14.99 8.53
CA ASN A 208 -7.17 16.11 7.79
C ASN A 208 -6.35 16.56 6.56
N GLY A 209 -5.84 15.60 5.80
CA GLY A 209 -5.08 15.86 4.57
C GLY A 209 -3.64 16.33 4.78
N ALA A 210 -3.09 16.27 5.98
CA ALA A 210 -1.71 16.63 6.31
C ALA A 210 -1.01 15.52 7.11
N ILE A 211 0.33 15.46 7.05
CA ILE A 211 1.11 14.60 7.94
C ILE A 211 1.17 15.27 9.31
N ALA A 212 0.53 14.66 10.30
CA ALA A 212 0.55 15.13 11.68
C ALA A 212 1.83 14.72 12.40
N MET A 213 2.38 13.53 12.07
CA MET A 213 3.61 13.02 12.66
C MET A 213 4.24 11.96 11.76
N GLU A 214 5.56 11.81 11.83
CA GLU A 214 6.30 10.74 11.16
C GLU A 214 7.45 10.23 12.02
N GLY A 215 7.82 8.97 11.80
CA GLY A 215 8.96 8.31 12.45
C GLY A 215 8.81 6.81 12.48
N THR A 216 9.74 6.13 13.15
CA THR A 216 9.56 4.76 13.62
C THR A 216 8.54 4.74 14.76
N GLU A 217 7.99 3.59 15.09
CA GLU A 217 7.11 3.43 16.27
C GLU A 217 7.76 4.04 17.52
N LYS A 218 9.01 3.67 17.81
CA LYS A 218 9.76 4.16 18.96
C LYS A 218 9.86 5.69 19.01
N GLU A 219 10.24 6.31 17.89
CA GLU A 219 10.34 7.77 17.79
C GLU A 219 9.00 8.49 18.02
N ILE A 220 7.91 7.90 17.49
CA ILE A 220 6.56 8.45 17.67
C ILE A 220 6.13 8.35 19.13
N LEU A 221 6.35 7.21 19.78
CA LEU A 221 6.03 7.00 21.20
C LEU A 221 6.84 7.95 22.10
N GLU A 222 8.14 8.12 21.84
CA GLU A 222 9.00 9.04 22.58
C GLU A 222 8.56 10.50 22.41
N LYS A 223 8.28 10.95 21.17
CA LYS A 223 7.82 12.32 20.87
C LYS A 223 6.49 12.66 21.54
N THR A 224 5.59 11.68 21.62
CA THR A 224 4.24 11.87 22.20
C THR A 224 4.19 11.57 23.69
N GLY A 225 5.21 10.92 24.26
CA GLY A 225 5.14 10.37 25.64
C GLY A 225 4.02 9.36 25.81
N SER A 226 3.75 8.56 24.77
CA SER A 226 2.64 7.60 24.75
C SER A 226 3.15 6.17 24.95
N GLU A 227 2.28 5.31 25.48
CA GLU A 227 2.61 3.90 25.77
C GLU A 227 2.43 2.99 24.54
N ASN A 228 1.58 3.41 23.58
CA ASN A 228 1.27 2.66 22.36
C ASN A 228 0.91 3.61 21.21
N ILE A 229 0.84 3.08 20.00
CA ILE A 229 0.54 3.85 18.77
C ILE A 229 -0.89 4.44 18.81
N GLU A 230 -1.84 3.79 19.47
CA GLU A 230 -3.21 4.31 19.57
C GLU A 230 -3.25 5.63 20.36
N LYS A 231 -2.63 5.67 21.55
CA LYS A 231 -2.51 6.92 22.34
C LYS A 231 -1.69 7.97 21.61
N ALA A 232 -0.60 7.55 20.93
CA ALA A 232 0.21 8.45 20.13
C ALA A 232 -0.58 9.07 18.96
N PHE A 233 -1.43 8.28 18.29
CA PHE A 233 -2.31 8.75 17.24
C PHE A 233 -3.32 9.78 17.74
N LEU A 234 -3.97 9.52 18.87
CA LEU A 234 -4.93 10.47 19.49
C LEU A 234 -4.25 11.81 19.82
N LYS A 235 -3.04 11.78 20.41
CA LYS A 235 -2.26 12.99 20.69
C LYS A 235 -1.87 13.72 19.40
N ALA A 236 -1.33 13.02 18.43
CA ALA A 236 -0.89 13.62 17.15
C ALA A 236 -2.05 14.25 16.36
N THR A 237 -3.28 13.75 16.55
CA THR A 237 -4.48 14.24 15.86
C THR A 237 -5.34 15.20 16.68
N GLY A 238 -4.93 15.52 17.93
CA GLY A 238 -5.67 16.43 18.84
C GLY A 238 -6.99 15.85 19.38
N LYS A 239 -7.16 14.52 19.35
CA LYS A 239 -8.38 13.83 19.80
C LYS A 239 -8.33 13.32 21.26
N GLU A 240 -7.29 13.63 21.99
CA GLU A 240 -7.09 13.19 23.39
C GLU A 240 -8.20 13.67 24.35
N SER A 241 -8.94 14.75 23.99
CA SER A 241 -10.04 15.29 24.80
C SER A 241 -11.36 14.52 24.68
N ASP A 242 -11.51 13.68 23.65
CA ASP A 242 -12.76 12.95 23.40
C ASP A 242 -12.90 11.68 24.26
N GLU A 243 -11.81 11.14 24.82
CA GLU A 243 -11.85 9.99 25.75
C GLU A 243 -12.44 10.30 27.13
N LYS A 244 -12.65 11.56 27.50
CA LYS A 244 -13.26 11.95 28.78
C LYS A 244 -14.78 11.98 28.78
N LEU A 245 -15.43 11.57 27.69
CA LEU A 245 -16.87 11.62 27.49
C LEU A 245 -17.60 10.25 27.53
N TYR A 246 -16.88 9.16 27.88
CA TYR A 246 -17.49 7.85 28.09
C TYR A 246 -17.14 7.24 29.44
#